data_19e00439b1c0563b78c6651831908533
#
_entry.id   19e00439b1c0563b78c6651831908533
#
_cell.length_a   1.000
_cell.length_b   1.000
_cell.length_c   1.000
_cell.angle_alpha   90.00
_cell.angle_beta   90.00
_cell.angle_gamma   90.00
#
_symmetry.space_group_name_H-M   'P 1'
#
loop_
_entity.id
_entity.type
_entity.pdbx_description
1 polymer ?
#
loop_
_entity_poly.entity_id
_entity_poly.type
_entity_poly.pdbx_seq_one_letter_code
_entity_poly.pdbx_strand_id
1 'polypeptide(L)'
;MKPYTAFIPFVNRIDLLQRAILGAAYFTRDLHLCVIDNSPELLYADEYAHNDMVMASFPEVPLFFSQTMNFMIRQSAKMGDDFFIWIHSDAVPAEGSCEALVEKANYLIESSKPWGALFTNYDAMSAINMKAVKAVGDWDQNLIWYLSDCDYYRRLRLAGFPTIETNLSVYHDPSQTLNADSKIANAVKLRNADQTLYYTLKWGGLNGEEIFTTPFNSGEKK
;
A
#
# COMPACT_ATOMS: atom_id res chain seq x y z
N MET A 1 -6.21 -3.60 -22.30
CA MET A 1 -5.91 -3.52 -20.85
C MET A 1 -6.25 -2.11 -20.41
N LYS A 2 -6.99 -1.91 -19.34
CA LYS A 2 -7.23 -0.56 -18.83
C LYS A 2 -5.95 -0.05 -18.15
N PRO A 3 -5.69 1.26 -18.21
CA PRO A 3 -4.56 1.83 -17.50
C PRO A 3 -4.71 1.59 -15.99
N TYR A 4 -3.62 1.44 -15.31
CA TYR A 4 -3.53 1.32 -13.85
C TYR A 4 -2.34 2.14 -13.37
N THR A 5 -2.39 2.61 -12.14
CA THR A 5 -1.32 3.41 -11.55
C THR A 5 -0.51 2.55 -10.59
N ALA A 6 0.80 2.62 -10.66
CA ALA A 6 1.68 2.11 -9.62
C ALA A 6 2.27 3.27 -8.81
N PHE A 7 2.33 3.09 -7.51
CA PHE A 7 2.82 4.09 -6.56
C PHE A 7 4.05 3.57 -5.80
N ILE A 8 5.02 4.44 -5.64
CA ILE A 8 6.18 4.22 -4.76
C ILE A 8 6.24 5.37 -3.76
N PRO A 9 5.67 5.21 -2.56
CA PRO A 9 5.87 6.17 -1.49
C PRO A 9 7.26 6.01 -0.88
N PHE A 10 7.97 7.12 -0.63
CA PHE A 10 9.28 7.06 0.00
C PHE A 10 9.51 8.20 1.00
N VAL A 11 10.49 8.02 1.85
CA VAL A 11 10.95 8.99 2.85
C VAL A 11 12.48 8.93 2.92
N ASN A 12 13.16 10.07 2.69
CA ASN A 12 14.58 10.32 2.96
C ASN A 12 15.61 9.39 2.28
N ARG A 13 15.21 8.31 1.60
CA ARG A 13 16.12 7.29 1.05
C ARG A 13 15.99 7.22 -0.47
N ILE A 14 16.59 8.23 -1.12
CA ILE A 14 16.59 8.34 -2.59
C ILE A 14 17.28 7.13 -3.25
N ASP A 15 18.30 6.57 -2.62
CA ASP A 15 19.02 5.39 -3.09
C ASP A 15 18.13 4.14 -3.17
N LEU A 16 17.25 3.95 -2.19
CA LEU A 16 16.27 2.87 -2.20
C LEU A 16 15.20 3.12 -3.27
N LEU A 17 14.68 4.35 -3.33
CA LEU A 17 13.71 4.74 -4.35
C LEU A 17 14.24 4.47 -5.77
N GLN A 18 15.49 4.84 -6.07
CA GLN A 18 16.10 4.58 -7.38
C GLN A 18 16.08 3.11 -7.75
N ARG A 19 16.42 2.24 -6.80
CA ARG A 19 16.38 0.78 -7.00
C ARG A 19 14.96 0.28 -7.23
N ALA A 20 13.98 0.78 -6.48
CA ALA A 20 12.58 0.43 -6.65
C ALA A 20 12.04 0.87 -8.03
N ILE A 21 12.38 2.09 -8.46
CA ILE A 21 12.01 2.61 -9.79
C ILE A 21 12.63 1.74 -10.89
N LEU A 22 13.91 1.37 -10.79
CA LEU A 22 14.56 0.51 -11.77
C LEU A 22 13.89 -0.87 -11.84
N GLY A 23 13.54 -1.46 -10.70
CA GLY A 23 12.78 -2.71 -10.66
C GLY A 23 11.38 -2.56 -11.24
N ALA A 24 10.72 -1.42 -11.01
CA ALA A 24 9.40 -1.12 -11.56
C ALA A 24 9.42 -0.77 -13.06
N ALA A 25 10.54 -0.31 -13.61
CA ALA A 25 10.66 0.05 -15.03
C ALA A 25 10.49 -1.14 -16.00
N TYR A 26 10.51 -2.36 -15.49
CA TYR A 26 10.13 -3.57 -16.22
C TYR A 26 8.62 -3.74 -16.38
N PHE A 27 7.80 -2.80 -15.87
CA PHE A 27 6.37 -2.78 -16.15
C PHE A 27 6.11 -2.40 -17.62
N THR A 28 5.04 -2.93 -18.14
CA THR A 28 4.59 -2.72 -19.51
C THR A 28 4.35 -1.24 -19.84
N ARG A 29 4.34 -0.93 -21.15
CA ARG A 29 4.25 0.44 -21.72
C ARG A 29 3.04 1.28 -21.26
N ASP A 30 2.06 0.69 -20.60
CA ASP A 30 0.81 1.35 -20.18
C ASP A 30 0.80 1.73 -18.68
N LEU A 31 1.97 1.74 -18.04
CA LEU A 31 2.09 2.06 -16.62
C LEU A 31 2.23 3.56 -16.38
N HIS A 32 1.39 4.08 -15.51
CA HIS A 32 1.63 5.35 -14.85
C HIS A 32 2.34 5.09 -13.51
N LEU A 33 3.63 5.38 -13.45
CA LEU A 33 4.39 5.31 -12.20
C LEU A 33 4.29 6.65 -11.48
N CYS A 34 3.84 6.62 -10.23
CA CYS A 34 3.73 7.80 -9.38
C CYS A 34 4.60 7.65 -8.13
N VAL A 35 5.58 8.51 -7.98
CA VAL A 35 6.38 8.62 -6.77
C VAL A 35 5.71 9.58 -5.80
N ILE A 36 5.53 9.16 -4.54
CA ILE A 36 4.99 10.01 -3.48
C ILE A 36 6.15 10.35 -2.53
N ASP A 37 6.64 11.57 -2.60
CA ASP A 37 7.72 12.04 -1.73
C ASP A 37 7.15 12.55 -0.40
N ASN A 38 7.32 11.76 0.63
CA ASN A 38 6.95 12.06 2.01
C ASN A 38 8.14 12.56 2.84
N SER A 39 9.25 12.94 2.20
CA SER A 39 10.42 13.50 2.88
C SER A 39 10.12 14.91 3.39
N PRO A 40 10.66 15.31 4.56
CA PRO A 40 10.54 16.69 5.03
C PRO A 40 11.16 17.72 4.09
N GLU A 41 12.22 17.34 3.39
CA GLU A 41 12.84 18.08 2.29
C GLU A 41 12.50 17.33 0.99
N LEU A 42 11.97 18.05 0.00
CA LEU A 42 11.52 17.46 -1.26
C LEU A 42 12.73 16.96 -2.06
N LEU A 43 13.15 15.72 -1.80
CA LEU A 43 14.37 15.15 -2.37
C LEU A 43 14.22 14.74 -3.85
N TYR A 44 12.99 14.45 -4.28
CA TYR A 44 12.76 13.97 -5.63
C TYR A 44 12.60 15.09 -6.66
N ALA A 45 12.17 16.27 -6.24
CA ALA A 45 11.84 17.39 -7.14
C ALA A 45 13.04 17.88 -7.97
N ASP A 46 14.25 17.87 -7.38
CA ASP A 46 15.44 18.44 -8.02
C ASP A 46 16.12 17.46 -8.99
N GLU A 47 16.02 16.16 -8.75
CA GLU A 47 16.79 15.15 -9.48
C GLU A 47 16.02 14.46 -10.61
N TYR A 48 14.69 14.41 -10.55
CA TYR A 48 13.86 13.58 -11.42
C TYR A 48 12.71 14.28 -12.14
N ALA A 49 12.61 15.58 -12.04
CA ALA A 49 11.55 16.39 -12.67
C ALA A 49 11.51 16.27 -14.21
N HIS A 50 12.46 15.57 -14.82
CA HIS A 50 12.61 15.43 -16.27
C HIS A 50 12.33 14.02 -16.79
N ASN A 51 11.79 13.12 -15.96
CA ASN A 51 11.44 11.78 -16.42
C ASN A 51 9.96 11.74 -16.80
N ASP A 52 9.66 11.80 -18.09
CA ASP A 52 8.29 11.81 -18.64
C ASP A 52 7.45 10.56 -18.27
N MET A 53 8.08 9.51 -17.77
CA MET A 53 7.41 8.26 -17.38
C MET A 53 7.04 8.21 -15.88
N VAL A 54 7.51 9.15 -15.09
CA VAL A 54 7.31 9.15 -13.63
C VAL A 54 6.63 10.42 -13.17
N MET A 55 5.41 10.31 -12.71
CA MET A 55 4.73 11.41 -12.04
C MET A 55 5.26 11.54 -10.61
N ALA A 56 5.56 12.75 -10.18
CA ALA A 56 5.89 13.02 -8.79
C ALA A 56 4.71 13.67 -8.08
N SER A 57 4.45 13.26 -6.87
CA SER A 57 3.44 13.88 -6.00
C SER A 57 4.07 14.28 -4.68
N PHE A 58 3.85 15.54 -4.31
CA PHE A 58 4.41 16.15 -3.12
C PHE A 58 3.26 16.57 -2.20
N PRO A 59 2.91 15.76 -1.19
CA PRO A 59 1.97 16.20 -0.18
C PRO A 59 2.49 17.43 0.55
N GLU A 60 1.63 18.39 0.84
CA GLU A 60 2.00 19.62 1.58
C GLU A 60 2.61 19.32 2.95
N VAL A 61 2.25 18.18 3.53
CA VAL A 61 2.78 17.66 4.79
C VAL A 61 3.11 16.18 4.59
N PRO A 62 4.26 15.68 5.08
CA PRO A 62 4.57 14.27 5.03
C PRO A 62 3.45 13.40 5.60
N LEU A 63 3.03 12.39 4.86
CA LEU A 63 1.93 11.51 5.21
C LEU A 63 2.44 10.29 5.96
N PHE A 64 1.70 9.85 6.97
CA PHE A 64 1.89 8.53 7.57
C PHE A 64 1.37 7.43 6.62
N PHE A 65 1.66 6.16 6.95
CA PHE A 65 1.36 5.04 6.07
C PHE A 65 -0.13 4.97 5.65
N SER A 66 -1.07 4.95 6.60
CA SER A 66 -2.50 4.90 6.28
C SER A 66 -3.00 6.12 5.50
N GLN A 67 -2.42 7.30 5.76
CA GLN A 67 -2.73 8.53 5.00
C GLN A 67 -2.20 8.44 3.57
N THR A 68 -1.00 7.87 3.40
CA THR A 68 -0.41 7.61 2.08
C THR A 68 -1.27 6.63 1.28
N MET A 69 -1.74 5.55 1.90
CA MET A 69 -2.65 4.60 1.26
C MET A 69 -3.95 5.27 0.82
N ASN A 70 -4.54 6.12 1.66
CA ASN A 70 -5.74 6.90 1.31
C ASN A 70 -5.47 7.93 0.22
N PHE A 71 -4.27 8.50 0.16
CA PHE A 71 -3.86 9.36 -0.93
C PHE A 71 -3.81 8.58 -2.26
N MET A 72 -3.18 7.39 -2.29
CA MET A 72 -3.14 6.53 -3.47
C MET A 72 -4.54 6.11 -3.94
N ILE A 73 -5.43 5.74 -3.02
CA ILE A 73 -6.84 5.43 -3.32
C ILE A 73 -7.51 6.60 -4.04
N ARG A 74 -7.34 7.82 -3.52
CA ARG A 74 -7.95 9.01 -4.13
C ARG A 74 -7.36 9.35 -5.50
N GLN A 75 -6.06 9.17 -5.69
CA GLN A 75 -5.44 9.38 -7.01
C GLN A 75 -5.92 8.34 -8.02
N SER A 76 -5.91 7.05 -7.67
CA SER A 76 -6.44 5.98 -8.53
C SER A 76 -7.91 6.17 -8.89
N ALA A 77 -8.73 6.63 -7.94
CA ALA A 77 -10.12 6.95 -8.23
C ALA A 77 -10.28 8.09 -9.25
N LYS A 78 -9.41 9.13 -9.20
CA LYS A 78 -9.39 10.22 -10.19
C LYS A 78 -8.93 9.74 -11.57
N MET A 79 -7.98 8.82 -11.62
CA MET A 79 -7.48 8.21 -12.86
C MET A 79 -8.49 7.22 -13.47
N GLY A 80 -9.47 6.78 -12.71
CA GLY A 80 -10.45 5.79 -13.14
C GLY A 80 -9.90 4.36 -13.19
N ASP A 81 -8.88 4.08 -12.38
CA ASP A 81 -8.26 2.77 -12.30
C ASP A 81 -9.24 1.71 -11.77
N ASP A 82 -9.16 0.49 -12.29
CA ASP A 82 -9.86 -0.67 -11.74
C ASP A 82 -9.11 -1.27 -10.53
N PHE A 83 -7.80 -1.09 -10.48
CA PHE A 83 -6.91 -1.40 -9.36
C PHE A 83 -5.68 -0.49 -9.42
N PHE A 84 -4.97 -0.36 -8.32
CA PHE A 84 -3.65 0.26 -8.31
C PHE A 84 -2.63 -0.68 -7.69
N ILE A 85 -1.36 -0.43 -7.98
CA ILE A 85 -0.23 -1.15 -7.39
C ILE A 85 0.50 -0.18 -6.45
N TRP A 86 0.96 -0.68 -5.32
CA TRP A 86 1.91 0.02 -4.47
C TRP A 86 3.12 -0.86 -4.22
N ILE A 87 4.28 -0.23 -4.18
CA ILE A 87 5.57 -0.87 -4.02
C ILE A 87 6.29 -0.15 -2.90
N HIS A 88 6.85 -0.87 -1.94
CA HIS A 88 7.72 -0.28 -0.93
C HIS A 88 8.95 0.32 -1.59
N SER A 89 9.43 1.48 -1.08
CA SER A 89 10.65 2.10 -1.61
C SER A 89 11.93 1.27 -1.36
N ASP A 90 11.89 0.33 -0.44
CA ASP A 90 12.95 -0.62 -0.14
C ASP A 90 12.70 -2.03 -0.73
N ALA A 91 11.79 -2.11 -1.70
CA ALA A 91 11.46 -3.32 -2.44
C ALA A 91 11.88 -3.22 -3.91
N VAL A 92 12.45 -4.29 -4.44
CA VAL A 92 12.84 -4.39 -5.85
C VAL A 92 12.16 -5.61 -6.46
N PRO A 93 11.12 -5.42 -7.29
CA PRO A 93 10.48 -6.53 -8.00
C PRO A 93 11.49 -7.29 -8.87
N ALA A 94 11.43 -8.61 -8.84
CA ALA A 94 12.20 -9.42 -9.78
C ALA A 94 11.63 -9.30 -11.20
N GLU A 95 12.46 -9.61 -12.20
CA GLU A 95 12.05 -9.61 -13.61
C GLU A 95 10.77 -10.41 -13.81
N GLY A 96 9.79 -9.83 -14.50
CA GLY A 96 8.48 -10.41 -14.80
C GLY A 96 7.48 -10.44 -13.64
N SER A 97 7.90 -10.09 -12.41
CA SER A 97 6.97 -10.13 -11.26
C SER A 97 5.88 -9.07 -11.35
N CYS A 98 6.20 -7.92 -11.89
CA CYS A 98 5.25 -6.81 -12.04
C CYS A 98 4.19 -7.14 -13.10
N GLU A 99 4.62 -7.61 -14.27
CA GLU A 99 3.75 -8.05 -15.34
C GLU A 99 2.81 -9.16 -14.88
N ALA A 100 3.34 -10.17 -14.19
CA ALA A 100 2.56 -11.27 -13.67
C ALA A 100 1.52 -10.81 -12.63
N LEU A 101 1.84 -9.80 -11.80
CA LEU A 101 0.88 -9.22 -10.86
C LEU A 101 -0.27 -8.52 -11.61
N VAL A 102 0.05 -7.73 -12.63
CA VAL A 102 -0.93 -7.04 -13.49
C VAL A 102 -1.81 -8.03 -14.25
N GLU A 103 -1.21 -9.05 -14.86
CA GLU A 103 -1.94 -10.11 -15.57
C GLU A 103 -2.90 -10.83 -14.62
N LYS A 104 -2.46 -11.14 -13.41
CA LYS A 104 -3.30 -11.77 -12.39
C LYS A 104 -4.47 -10.88 -11.99
N ALA A 105 -4.25 -9.59 -11.77
CA ALA A 105 -5.29 -8.63 -11.42
C ALA A 105 -6.33 -8.51 -12.55
N ASN A 106 -5.88 -8.34 -13.80
CA ASN A 106 -6.75 -8.28 -14.96
C ASN A 106 -7.57 -9.56 -15.14
N TYR A 107 -6.95 -10.74 -15.01
CA TYR A 107 -7.65 -12.02 -15.07
C TYR A 107 -8.78 -12.13 -14.05
N LEU A 108 -8.54 -11.68 -12.80
CA LEU A 108 -9.55 -11.71 -11.75
C LEU A 108 -10.69 -10.74 -12.01
N ILE A 109 -10.39 -9.57 -12.59
CA ILE A 109 -11.42 -8.58 -13.00
C ILE A 109 -12.26 -9.14 -14.13
N GLU A 110 -11.66 -9.63 -15.21
CA GLU A 110 -12.33 -10.17 -16.39
C GLU A 110 -13.18 -11.39 -16.05
N SER A 111 -12.70 -12.26 -15.17
CA SER A 111 -13.43 -13.43 -14.69
C SER A 111 -14.46 -13.10 -13.59
N SER A 112 -14.60 -11.83 -13.19
CA SER A 112 -15.49 -11.38 -12.12
C SER A 112 -15.29 -12.11 -10.79
N LYS A 113 -14.12 -12.66 -10.55
CA LYS A 113 -13.76 -13.31 -9.28
C LYS A 113 -13.55 -12.25 -8.20
N PRO A 114 -14.10 -12.44 -7.00
CA PRO A 114 -13.87 -11.49 -5.92
C PRO A 114 -12.42 -11.54 -5.44
N TRP A 115 -11.81 -10.37 -5.26
CA TRP A 115 -10.51 -10.20 -4.65
C TRP A 115 -10.38 -8.78 -4.08
N GLY A 116 -9.65 -8.62 -3.00
CA GLY A 116 -9.42 -7.31 -2.36
C GLY A 116 -8.01 -6.81 -2.56
N ALA A 117 -7.04 -7.66 -2.28
CA ALA A 117 -5.63 -7.40 -2.46
C ALA A 117 -4.92 -8.64 -3.02
N LEU A 118 -3.98 -8.41 -3.96
CA LEU A 118 -2.96 -9.37 -4.35
C LEU A 118 -1.65 -8.88 -3.78
N PHE A 119 -0.89 -9.71 -3.10
CA PHE A 119 0.38 -9.29 -2.57
C PHE A 119 1.48 -10.35 -2.74
N THR A 120 2.68 -9.87 -2.74
CA THR A 120 3.90 -10.66 -2.72
C THR A 120 4.32 -10.91 -1.27
N ASN A 121 5.50 -11.48 -1.06
CA ASN A 121 6.02 -11.67 0.27
C ASN A 121 5.96 -10.36 1.09
N TYR A 122 5.30 -10.41 2.25
CA TYR A 122 5.10 -9.27 3.17
C TYR A 122 4.45 -8.03 2.56
N ASP A 123 3.61 -8.19 1.54
CA ASP A 123 2.99 -7.08 0.79
C ASP A 123 3.98 -6.02 0.24
N ALA A 124 5.25 -6.37 0.10
CA ALA A 124 6.29 -5.48 -0.42
C ALA A 124 5.97 -4.89 -1.80
N MET A 125 5.16 -5.61 -2.57
CA MET A 125 4.45 -5.14 -3.76
C MET A 125 3.04 -5.71 -3.75
N SER A 126 2.03 -4.86 -3.89
CA SER A 126 0.62 -5.26 -3.80
C SER A 126 -0.24 -4.57 -4.85
N ALA A 127 -1.25 -5.29 -5.37
CA ALA A 127 -2.33 -4.70 -6.14
C ALA A 127 -3.59 -4.62 -5.28
N ILE A 128 -4.27 -3.49 -5.29
CA ILE A 128 -5.49 -3.22 -4.50
C ILE A 128 -6.66 -2.98 -5.45
N ASN A 129 -7.74 -3.73 -5.27
CA ASN A 129 -8.93 -3.67 -6.12
C ASN A 129 -9.81 -2.47 -5.73
N MET A 130 -10.03 -1.55 -6.67
CA MET A 130 -10.86 -0.35 -6.43
C MET A 130 -12.35 -0.66 -6.19
N LYS A 131 -12.86 -1.79 -6.67
CA LYS A 131 -14.21 -2.26 -6.31
C LYS A 131 -14.29 -2.68 -4.84
N ALA A 132 -13.27 -3.34 -4.34
CA ALA A 132 -13.19 -3.71 -2.93
C ALA A 132 -13.00 -2.47 -2.04
N VAL A 133 -12.16 -1.50 -2.46
CA VAL A 133 -12.01 -0.20 -1.79
C VAL A 133 -13.36 0.50 -1.63
N LYS A 134 -14.18 0.55 -2.69
CA LYS A 134 -15.53 1.15 -2.62
C LYS A 134 -16.44 0.45 -1.62
N ALA A 135 -16.26 -0.84 -1.39
CA ALA A 135 -17.08 -1.61 -0.46
C ALA A 135 -16.66 -1.42 1.00
N VAL A 136 -15.35 -1.28 1.28
CA VAL A 136 -14.85 -1.22 2.67
C VAL A 136 -14.44 0.19 3.12
N GLY A 137 -14.30 1.13 2.18
CA GLY A 137 -13.86 2.49 2.44
C GLY A 137 -12.35 2.63 2.60
N ASP A 138 -11.94 3.78 3.12
CA ASP A 138 -10.56 4.19 3.31
C ASP A 138 -9.85 3.39 4.41
N TRP A 139 -8.53 3.44 4.43
CA TRP A 139 -7.71 2.96 5.55
C TRP A 139 -7.99 3.77 6.80
N ASP A 140 -8.04 3.10 7.95
CA ASP A 140 -8.29 3.75 9.23
C ASP A 140 -7.08 4.58 9.67
N GLN A 141 -7.25 5.90 9.68
CA GLN A 141 -6.20 6.85 10.03
C GLN A 141 -5.86 6.90 11.54
N ASN A 142 -6.60 6.18 12.39
CA ASN A 142 -6.19 5.97 13.78
C ASN A 142 -5.08 4.92 13.89
N LEU A 143 -4.92 4.08 12.84
CA LEU A 143 -3.81 3.14 12.68
C LEU A 143 -2.81 3.72 11.69
N ILE A 144 -1.92 4.56 12.18
CA ILE A 144 -1.04 5.37 11.31
C ILE A 144 0.12 4.58 10.68
N TRP A 145 0.53 3.45 11.30
CA TRP A 145 1.58 2.56 10.82
C TRP A 145 1.23 1.09 10.99
N TYR A 146 1.74 0.46 12.08
CA TYR A 146 1.50 -0.96 12.34
C TYR A 146 0.02 -1.27 12.54
N LEU A 147 -0.39 -2.48 12.17
CA LEU A 147 -1.75 -2.98 12.22
C LEU A 147 -2.76 -2.30 11.29
N SER A 148 -2.36 -1.28 10.54
CA SER A 148 -3.25 -0.65 9.55
C SER A 148 -3.52 -1.56 8.35
N ASP A 149 -2.53 -2.30 7.91
CA ASP A 149 -2.61 -3.38 6.92
C ASP A 149 -3.48 -4.54 7.42
N CYS A 150 -3.24 -4.99 8.66
CA CYS A 150 -4.05 -6.02 9.31
C CYS A 150 -5.54 -5.64 9.37
N ASP A 151 -5.84 -4.39 9.78
CA ASP A 151 -7.19 -3.83 9.79
C ASP A 151 -7.82 -3.83 8.40
N TYR A 152 -7.08 -3.31 7.42
CA TYR A 152 -7.61 -3.16 6.07
C TYR A 152 -7.88 -4.50 5.41
N TYR A 153 -6.94 -5.42 5.49
CA TYR A 153 -7.09 -6.77 4.93
C TYR A 153 -8.18 -7.58 5.66
N ARG A 154 -8.36 -7.36 6.98
CA ARG A 154 -9.50 -7.93 7.70
C ARG A 154 -10.83 -7.41 7.16
N ARG A 155 -10.98 -6.10 7.00
CA ARG A 155 -12.20 -5.50 6.43
C ARG A 155 -12.49 -6.01 5.02
N LEU A 156 -11.48 -6.14 4.19
CA LEU A 156 -11.63 -6.75 2.86
C LEU A 156 -12.19 -8.17 2.94
N ARG A 157 -11.59 -9.02 3.77
CA ARG A 157 -12.05 -10.42 3.94
C ARG A 157 -13.46 -10.51 4.48
N LEU A 158 -13.81 -9.72 5.48
CA LEU A 158 -15.16 -9.68 6.05
C LEU A 158 -16.22 -9.20 5.04
N ALA A 159 -15.84 -8.34 4.11
CA ALA A 159 -16.70 -7.88 3.02
C ALA A 159 -16.76 -8.85 1.81
N GLY A 160 -16.14 -10.03 1.90
CA GLY A 160 -16.14 -11.03 0.83
C GLY A 160 -15.09 -10.79 -0.27
N PHE A 161 -14.09 -9.94 -0.02
CA PHE A 161 -12.98 -9.68 -0.92
C PHE A 161 -11.69 -10.31 -0.37
N PRO A 162 -11.36 -11.56 -0.75
CA PRO A 162 -10.18 -12.24 -0.22
C PRO A 162 -8.88 -11.50 -0.55
N THR A 163 -7.91 -11.63 0.34
CA THR A 163 -6.50 -11.29 0.08
C THR A 163 -5.81 -12.53 -0.46
N ILE A 164 -5.02 -12.38 -1.53
CA ILE A 164 -4.41 -13.49 -2.26
C ILE A 164 -2.90 -13.28 -2.33
N GLU A 165 -2.16 -14.21 -1.79
CA GLU A 165 -0.71 -14.25 -1.97
C GLU A 165 -0.38 -14.81 -3.36
N THR A 166 0.53 -14.15 -4.06
CA THR A 166 0.84 -14.46 -5.46
C THR A 166 2.08 -15.32 -5.62
N ASN A 167 2.91 -15.43 -4.59
CA ASN A 167 4.23 -16.08 -4.63
C ASN A 167 5.20 -15.47 -5.67
N LEU A 168 4.94 -14.24 -6.13
CA LEU A 168 5.84 -13.52 -7.01
C LEU A 168 7.06 -13.02 -6.24
N SER A 169 8.22 -13.08 -6.89
CA SER A 169 9.47 -12.72 -6.25
C SER A 169 9.68 -11.21 -6.21
N VAL A 170 9.87 -10.69 -5.01
CA VAL A 170 10.28 -9.31 -4.73
C VAL A 170 11.42 -9.36 -3.74
N TYR A 171 12.54 -8.76 -4.08
CA TYR A 171 13.59 -8.54 -3.10
C TYR A 171 13.15 -7.39 -2.20
N HIS A 172 13.07 -7.66 -0.91
CA HIS A 172 12.67 -6.67 0.08
C HIS A 172 13.65 -6.71 1.25
N ASP A 173 14.24 -5.57 1.53
CA ASP A 173 15.12 -5.36 2.68
C ASP A 173 14.31 -4.61 3.75
N PRO A 174 13.63 -5.33 4.64
CA PRO A 174 12.55 -4.75 5.45
C PRO A 174 13.06 -3.69 6.41
N SER A 175 12.28 -2.62 6.53
CA SER A 175 12.50 -1.53 7.49
C SER A 175 13.76 -0.67 7.26
N GLN A 176 14.34 -0.66 6.07
CA GLN A 176 15.51 0.18 5.76
C GLN A 176 15.20 1.67 5.98
N THR A 177 14.02 2.12 5.58
CA THR A 177 13.57 3.50 5.79
C THR A 177 13.47 3.84 7.29
N LEU A 178 12.90 2.96 8.11
CA LEU A 178 12.78 3.15 9.55
C LEU A 178 14.13 3.10 10.26
N ASN A 179 15.01 2.20 9.83
CA ASN A 179 16.33 2.04 10.44
C ASN A 179 17.28 3.21 10.10
N ALA A 180 17.02 3.93 9.02
CA ALA A 180 17.83 5.06 8.59
C ALA A 180 17.55 6.34 9.40
N ASP A 181 16.38 6.49 10.02
CA ASP A 181 15.99 7.68 10.77
C ASP A 181 15.51 7.31 12.19
N SER A 182 16.37 7.57 13.17
CA SER A 182 16.07 7.29 14.59
C SER A 182 14.86 8.08 15.13
N LYS A 183 14.55 9.26 14.58
CA LYS A 183 13.40 10.07 15.00
C LYS A 183 12.10 9.40 14.53
N ILE A 184 12.08 8.93 13.28
CA ILE A 184 10.95 8.18 12.73
C ILE A 184 10.78 6.87 13.50
N ALA A 185 11.87 6.10 13.71
CA ALA A 185 11.83 4.86 14.46
C ALA A 185 11.29 5.03 15.89
N ASN A 186 11.72 6.09 16.58
CA ASN A 186 11.21 6.41 17.92
C ASN A 186 9.75 6.83 17.92
N ALA A 187 9.29 7.64 16.95
CA ALA A 187 7.91 8.02 16.81
C ALA A 187 7.00 6.79 16.58
N VAL A 188 7.44 5.84 15.73
CA VAL A 188 6.75 4.58 15.51
C VAL A 188 6.65 3.75 16.78
N LYS A 189 7.75 3.58 17.52
CA LYS A 189 7.77 2.84 18.79
C LYS A 189 6.83 3.43 19.84
N LEU A 190 6.82 4.76 19.99
CA LEU A 190 5.94 5.45 20.94
C LEU A 190 4.44 5.24 20.63
N ARG A 191 4.09 5.13 19.36
CA ARG A 191 2.70 4.96 18.92
C ARG A 191 2.24 3.50 18.88
N ASN A 192 3.17 2.54 18.90
CA ASN A 192 2.83 1.13 18.71
C ASN A 192 1.89 0.59 19.80
N ALA A 193 2.08 0.96 21.06
CA ALA A 193 1.23 0.52 22.16
C ALA A 193 -0.21 1.04 21.99
N ASP A 194 -0.37 2.31 21.64
CA ASP A 194 -1.69 2.93 21.42
C ASP A 194 -2.41 2.29 20.23
N GLN A 195 -1.71 2.03 19.15
CA GLN A 195 -2.28 1.39 17.97
C GLN A 195 -2.68 -0.06 18.25
N THR A 196 -1.87 -0.79 19.00
CA THR A 196 -2.21 -2.16 19.45
C THR A 196 -3.46 -2.16 20.32
N LEU A 197 -3.55 -1.25 21.26
CA LEU A 197 -4.75 -1.12 22.10
C LEU A 197 -5.97 -0.74 21.27
N TYR A 198 -5.86 0.24 20.37
CA TYR A 198 -6.95 0.64 19.49
C TYR A 198 -7.43 -0.52 18.62
N TYR A 199 -6.50 -1.26 17.99
CA TYR A 199 -6.82 -2.43 17.17
C TYR A 199 -7.56 -3.50 17.99
N THR A 200 -7.04 -3.81 19.19
CA THR A 200 -7.65 -4.79 20.10
C THR A 200 -9.07 -4.39 20.51
N LEU A 201 -9.28 -3.12 20.83
CA LEU A 201 -10.62 -2.60 21.15
C LEU A 201 -11.56 -2.67 19.94
N LYS A 202 -11.03 -2.35 18.75
CA LYS A 202 -11.80 -2.35 17.50
C LYS A 202 -12.25 -3.75 17.09
N TRP A 203 -11.39 -4.75 17.27
CA TRP A 203 -11.63 -6.09 16.75
C TRP A 203 -11.82 -7.18 17.83
N GLY A 204 -11.71 -6.82 19.11
CA GLY A 204 -11.90 -7.74 20.22
C GLY A 204 -10.76 -8.71 20.45
N GLY A 205 -9.57 -8.45 19.89
CA GLY A 205 -8.38 -9.30 20.02
C GLY A 205 -7.19 -8.72 19.26
N LEU A 206 -6.02 -9.31 19.48
CA LEU A 206 -4.81 -9.03 18.69
C LEU A 206 -4.96 -9.54 17.25
N ASN A 207 -4.05 -9.13 16.38
CA ASN A 207 -4.03 -9.64 15.01
C ASN A 207 -3.91 -11.17 14.99
N GLY A 208 -4.88 -11.83 14.33
CA GLY A 208 -5.03 -13.28 14.32
C GLY A 208 -5.89 -13.87 15.45
N GLU A 209 -6.29 -13.06 16.44
CA GLU A 209 -7.12 -13.45 17.57
C GLU A 209 -8.44 -12.67 17.65
N GLU A 210 -8.80 -11.96 16.59
CA GLU A 210 -9.96 -11.07 16.54
C GLU A 210 -11.28 -11.85 16.61
N ILE A 211 -12.14 -11.44 17.49
CA ILE A 211 -13.45 -12.07 17.70
C ILE A 211 -14.64 -11.27 17.11
N PHE A 212 -14.47 -9.96 16.88
CA PHE A 212 -15.55 -9.14 16.31
C PHE A 212 -15.59 -9.20 14.79
N THR A 213 -16.77 -9.32 14.21
CA THR A 213 -17.01 -9.26 12.76
C THR A 213 -17.34 -7.84 12.28
N THR A 214 -17.62 -6.94 13.21
CA THR A 214 -17.83 -5.50 12.95
C THR A 214 -16.95 -4.69 13.90
N PRO A 215 -16.45 -3.51 13.48
CA PRO A 215 -15.65 -2.66 14.34
C PRO A 215 -16.37 -2.34 15.65
N PHE A 216 -15.68 -2.50 16.77
CA PHE A 216 -16.17 -2.22 18.12
C PHE A 216 -17.44 -3.02 18.49
N ASN A 217 -17.63 -4.17 17.85
CA ASN A 217 -18.84 -4.99 18.03
C ASN A 217 -20.16 -4.22 17.74
N SER A 218 -20.13 -3.24 16.85
CA SER A 218 -21.23 -2.29 16.61
C SER A 218 -22.46 -2.89 15.91
N GLY A 219 -22.38 -4.13 15.44
CA GLY A 219 -23.47 -4.84 14.75
C GLY A 219 -24.31 -5.74 15.65
N GLU A 220 -23.84 -6.09 16.84
CA GLU A 220 -24.61 -6.87 17.79
C GLU A 220 -25.50 -5.92 18.63
N LYS A 221 -26.75 -5.74 18.19
CA LYS A 221 -27.77 -5.17 19.07
C LYS A 221 -27.96 -6.18 20.21
N LYS A 222 -27.60 -5.79 21.43
CA LYS A 222 -27.96 -6.49 22.65
C LYS A 222 -29.48 -6.51 22.82
#